data_ea14738ea8e70447ee76494d76bfee6e
#
_entry.id   ea14738ea8e70447ee76494d76bfee6e
#
_cell.length_a   1.000
_cell.length_b   1.000
_cell.length_c   1.000
_cell.angle_alpha   90.00
_cell.angle_beta   90.00
_cell.angle_gamma   90.00
#
_symmetry.space_group_name_H-M   'P 1'
#
loop_
_entity.id
_entity.type
_entity.pdbx_description
1 polymer ?
#
loop_
_entity_poly.entity_id
_entity_poly.type
_entity_poly.pdbx_seq_one_letter_code
_entity_poly.pdbx_strand_id
1 'polypeptide(L)' 'MKCPKCNGEIKVMCKTAVGDNIFEVIGICENCFYDGTWFIETDEKGSVIKEYDLKKYWHG' A
#
# COMPACT_ATOMS: atom_id res chain seq x y z
N MET A 1 5.80 -1.58 -3.66
CA MET A 1 5.74 -1.40 -2.19
C MET A 1 6.55 -2.48 -1.51
N LYS A 2 7.16 -2.14 -0.41
CA LYS A 2 7.97 -3.08 0.36
C LYS A 2 7.25 -3.51 1.64
N CYS A 3 7.41 -4.76 2.01
CA CYS A 3 6.83 -5.30 3.22
C CYS A 3 7.48 -4.64 4.45
N PRO A 4 6.67 -4.12 5.39
CA PRO A 4 7.24 -3.50 6.59
C PRO A 4 7.86 -4.50 7.56
N LYS A 5 7.58 -5.79 7.41
CA LYS A 5 8.14 -6.82 8.29
C LYS A 5 9.45 -7.41 7.78
N CYS A 6 9.51 -7.75 6.49
CA CYS A 6 10.67 -8.46 5.94
C CYS A 6 11.34 -7.73 4.80
N ASN A 7 10.82 -6.57 4.43
CA ASN A 7 11.29 -5.76 3.30
C ASN A 7 11.20 -6.48 1.94
N GLY A 8 10.40 -7.54 1.86
CA GLY A 8 10.13 -8.23 0.62
C GLY A 8 9.16 -7.46 -0.26
N GLU A 9 8.86 -7.99 -1.42
CA GLU A 9 7.97 -7.35 -2.37
C GLU A 9 6.51 -7.63 -2.04
N ILE A 10 5.68 -6.60 -2.11
CA ILE A 10 4.23 -6.73 -1.88
C ILE A 10 3.54 -6.99 -3.22
N LYS A 11 2.73 -8.04 -3.25
CA LYS A 11 1.85 -8.31 -4.38
C LYS A 11 0.53 -7.59 -4.16
N VAL A 12 0.17 -6.69 -5.05
CA VAL A 12 -1.09 -5.94 -4.97
C VAL A 12 -2.25 -6.86 -5.34
N MET A 13 -3.18 -7.03 -4.41
CA MET A 13 -4.37 -7.86 -4.61
C MET A 13 -5.55 -7.03 -5.08
N CYS A 14 -5.68 -5.80 -4.58
CA CYS A 14 -6.78 -4.92 -4.93
C CYS A 14 -6.31 -3.47 -4.86
N LYS A 15 -6.81 -2.65 -5.78
CA LYS A 15 -6.50 -1.22 -5.82
C LYS A 15 -7.78 -0.47 -6.14
N THR A 16 -8.18 0.45 -5.28
CA THR A 16 -9.44 1.19 -5.41
C THR A 16 -9.17 2.68 -5.29
N ALA A 17 -9.70 3.46 -6.21
CA ALA A 17 -9.62 4.93 -6.12
C ALA A 17 -10.56 5.41 -5.01
N VAL A 18 -10.02 6.16 -4.05
CA VAL A 18 -10.80 6.67 -2.91
C VAL A 18 -10.83 8.20 -2.87
N GLY A 19 -10.12 8.85 -3.78
CA GLY A 19 -10.09 10.30 -3.91
C GLY A 19 -9.30 10.71 -5.14
N ASP A 20 -9.12 12.01 -5.33
CA ASP A 20 -8.32 12.52 -6.44
C ASP A 20 -6.87 12.12 -6.23
N ASN A 21 -6.35 11.29 -7.13
CA ASN A 21 -4.98 10.79 -7.08
C ASN A 21 -4.64 10.04 -5.78
N ILE A 22 -5.67 9.50 -5.10
CA ILE A 22 -5.49 8.71 -3.88
C ILE A 22 -6.14 7.34 -4.10
N PHE A 23 -5.38 6.29 -3.78
CA PHE A 23 -5.84 4.91 -3.97
C PHE A 23 -5.65 4.12 -2.68
N GLU A 24 -6.62 3.25 -2.39
CA GLU A 24 -6.48 2.24 -1.36
C GLU A 24 -5.94 0.98 -2.02
N VAL A 25 -4.85 0.45 -1.49
CA VAL A 25 -4.21 -0.75 -2.02
C VAL A 25 -4.20 -1.82 -0.95
N ILE A 26 -4.70 -3.00 -1.29
CA ILE A 26 -4.64 -4.17 -0.43
C ILE A 26 -3.63 -5.13 -1.05
N GLY A 27 -2.65 -5.54 -0.27
CA GLY A 27 -1.60 -6.39 -0.78
C GLY A 27 -1.11 -7.41 0.23
N ILE A 28 -0.36 -8.38 -0.27
CA ILE A 28 0.23 -9.43 0.54
C ILE A 28 1.70 -9.59 0.17
N CYS A 29 2.53 -9.81 1.19
CA CYS A 29 3.95 -10.08 0.95
C CYS A 29 4.13 -11.51 0.44
N GLU A 30 4.82 -11.69 -0.67
CA GLU A 30 5.09 -13.00 -1.25
C GLU A 30 6.11 -13.81 -0.44
N ASN A 31 6.86 -13.14 0.45
CA ASN A 31 7.90 -13.78 1.23
C ASN A 31 7.40 -14.22 2.62
N CYS A 32 6.77 -13.33 3.38
CA CYS A 32 6.35 -13.64 4.75
C CYS A 32 4.83 -13.68 4.92
N PHE A 33 4.08 -13.48 3.86
CA PHE A 33 2.61 -13.50 3.84
C PHE A 33 1.96 -12.43 4.71
N TYR A 34 2.70 -11.36 5.03
CA TYR A 34 2.12 -10.19 5.69
C TYR A 34 1.06 -9.60 4.78
N ASP A 35 -0.15 -9.43 5.28
CA ASP A 35 -1.19 -8.72 4.54
C ASP A 35 -1.38 -7.33 5.14
N GLY A 36 -1.68 -6.37 4.29
CA GLY A 36 -1.82 -5.01 4.73
C GLY A 36 -2.63 -4.18 3.76
N THR A 37 -2.97 -2.99 4.24
CA THR A 37 -3.67 -1.98 3.45
C THR A 37 -2.84 -0.71 3.46
N TRP A 38 -2.66 -0.13 2.30
CA TRP A 38 -1.91 1.11 2.13
C TRP A 38 -2.79 2.12 1.40
N PHE A 39 -2.61 3.38 1.73
CA PHE A 39 -3.07 4.46 0.87
C PHE A 39 -1.88 4.97 0.10
N ILE A 40 -2.03 5.15 -1.20
CA ILE A 40 -1.00 5.75 -2.03
C ILE A 40 -1.54 7.03 -2.65
N GLU A 41 -0.68 8.03 -2.73
CA GLU A 41 -0.97 9.27 -3.41
C GLU A 41 -0.11 9.35 -4.66
N THR A 42 -0.70 9.69 -5.79
CA THR A 42 0.00 9.76 -7.07
C THR A 42 0.02 11.18 -7.59
N ASP A 43 0.97 11.45 -8.49
CA ASP A 43 0.99 12.71 -9.23
C ASP A 43 0.10 12.61 -10.48
N GLU A 44 0.11 13.66 -11.31
CA GLU A 44 -0.69 13.71 -12.52
C GLU A 44 -0.32 12.62 -13.53
N LYS A 45 0.89 12.10 -13.45
CA LYS A 45 1.38 11.05 -14.36
C LYS A 45 1.10 9.65 -13.84
N GLY A 46 0.57 9.53 -12.62
CA GLY A 46 0.31 8.25 -12.00
C GLY A 46 1.48 7.69 -11.20
N SER A 47 2.56 8.45 -11.03
CA SER A 47 3.70 8.02 -10.22
C SER A 47 3.38 8.17 -8.74
N VAL A 48 3.72 7.16 -7.94
CA VAL A 48 3.47 7.18 -6.50
C VAL A 48 4.42 8.19 -5.84
N ILE A 49 3.86 9.17 -5.15
CA ILE A 49 4.62 10.19 -4.44
C ILE A 49 4.58 10.03 -2.92
N LYS A 50 3.58 9.32 -2.40
CA LYS A 50 3.47 9.01 -0.97
C LYS A 50 2.80 7.66 -0.78
N GLU A 51 3.23 6.94 0.27
CA GLU A 51 2.62 5.68 0.69
C GLU A 51 2.36 5.75 2.19
N TYR A 52 1.16 5.34 2.60
CA TYR A 52 0.76 5.30 4.00
C TYR A 52 0.36 3.87 4.36
N ASP A 53 1.10 3.25 5.27
CA ASP A 53 0.77 1.92 5.78
C ASP A 53 -0.26 2.09 6.90
N LEU A 54 -1.49 1.68 6.67
CA LEU A 54 -2.57 1.86 7.63
C LEU A 54 -2.34 1.12 8.94
N LYS A 55 -1.70 -0.05 8.89
CA LYS A 55 -1.40 -0.79 10.11
C LYS A 55 -0.41 -0.06 11.00
N LYS A 56 0.49 0.71 10.41
CA LYS A 56 1.46 1.51 11.15
C LYS A 56 0.79 2.66 11.90
N TYR A 57 -0.26 3.24 11.33
CA TYR A 57 -0.99 4.36 11.93
C TYR A 57 -2.24 3.93 12.68
N TRP A 58 -2.62 2.70 12.56
CA TRP A 58 -3.84 2.16 13.16
C TRP A 58 -3.51 1.48 14.48
N HIS A 59 -3.97 2.07 15.56
CA HIS A 59 -3.75 1.54 16.91
C HIS A 59 -5.04 0.90 17.44
N GLY A 60 -5.52 -0.05 16.67
CA GLY A 60 -6.75 -0.73 17.02
C GLY A 60 -6.50 -2.04 17.70
#